data_ceb6e0df3090f7ba9bd5803fb321ad9f
#
_entry.id   ceb6e0df3090f7ba9bd5803fb321ad9f
#
_cell.length_a   1.000
_cell.length_b   1.000
_cell.length_c   1.000
_cell.angle_alpha   90.00
_cell.angle_beta   90.00
_cell.angle_gamma   90.00
#
_symmetry.space_group_name_H-M   'P 1'
#
loop_
_entity.id
_entity.type
_entity.pdbx_description
1 polymer ?
#
loop_
_entity_poly.entity_id
_entity_poly.type
_entity_poly.pdbx_seq_one_letter_code
_entity_poly.pdbx_strand_id
1 'polypeptide(L)'
;MTLTDSHCHLASQKFSSDELDDVIARARERGVQRMVTLATCLDDCPQNISIAEQHPEVYACIGIHPCDVHETDDHYIHELQIHADHPRCVAIGETGLDYYHPAPEGWSNDQYHSRQQEFLAQHFELAAKLGKNIVIHTRDRSGEASLQDAISIYRKYADQVRAVFHCFPFSLEAAQPILDLGGLISFTGIATFKNAATVIEAATNCPAGSFMLETDSPYLAPVPHRGQRNEPAFTYFTAEAIAKARGESLADLAAHTEATVNEFYGIGAAL
;
A
#
# COMPACT_ATOMS: atom_id res chain seq x y z
N MET A 1 -13.51 18.63 -1.33
CA MET A 1 -12.68 17.73 -0.53
C MET A 1 -12.17 16.65 -1.48
N THR A 2 -10.88 16.43 -1.48
CA THR A 2 -10.20 15.45 -2.35
C THR A 2 -9.58 14.39 -1.46
N LEU A 3 -9.78 13.12 -1.80
CA LEU A 3 -9.15 11.96 -1.18
C LEU A 3 -8.40 11.16 -2.25
N THR A 4 -7.35 10.48 -1.84
CA THR A 4 -6.65 9.47 -2.63
C THR A 4 -6.77 8.12 -1.96
N ASP A 5 -7.09 7.07 -2.72
CA ASP A 5 -6.86 5.70 -2.32
C ASP A 5 -5.40 5.35 -2.63
N SER A 6 -4.55 5.37 -1.59
CA SER A 6 -3.11 5.21 -1.79
C SER A 6 -2.66 3.78 -2.03
N HIS A 7 -3.58 2.79 -1.94
CA HIS A 7 -3.29 1.37 -2.18
C HIS A 7 -4.57 0.59 -2.50
N CYS A 8 -4.68 0.14 -3.74
CA CYS A 8 -5.74 -0.75 -4.20
C CYS A 8 -5.21 -1.72 -5.27
N HIS A 9 -5.98 -2.77 -5.61
CA HIS A 9 -5.63 -3.76 -6.62
C HIS A 9 -6.69 -3.79 -7.73
N LEU A 10 -6.69 -2.78 -8.60
CA LEU A 10 -7.66 -2.66 -9.69
C LEU A 10 -7.49 -3.73 -10.78
N ALA A 11 -6.29 -4.31 -10.90
CA ALA A 11 -6.02 -5.46 -11.78
C ALA A 11 -6.50 -6.81 -11.21
N SER A 12 -7.04 -6.83 -9.97
CA SER A 12 -7.54 -8.06 -9.36
C SER A 12 -8.70 -8.65 -10.16
N GLN A 13 -8.69 -9.98 -10.35
CA GLN A 13 -9.80 -10.72 -10.98
C GLN A 13 -11.17 -10.54 -10.30
N LYS A 14 -11.21 -9.96 -9.09
CA LYS A 14 -12.45 -9.59 -8.42
C LYS A 14 -13.11 -8.34 -8.99
N PHE A 15 -12.40 -7.57 -9.81
CA PHE A 15 -12.94 -6.51 -10.66
C PHE A 15 -12.96 -7.01 -12.09
N SER A 16 -14.14 -7.04 -12.73
CA SER A 16 -14.18 -7.31 -14.16
C SER A 16 -13.73 -6.09 -14.95
N SER A 17 -13.12 -6.31 -16.12
CA SER A 17 -12.70 -5.20 -16.98
C SER A 17 -13.89 -4.30 -17.38
N ASP A 18 -15.07 -4.88 -17.55
CA ASP A 18 -16.28 -4.16 -17.98
C ASP A 18 -16.86 -3.25 -16.89
N GLU A 19 -16.52 -3.48 -15.60
CA GLU A 19 -17.02 -2.65 -14.48
C GLU A 19 -16.00 -1.61 -13.98
N LEU A 20 -14.76 -1.62 -14.48
CA LEU A 20 -13.69 -0.80 -13.92
C LEU A 20 -14.00 0.71 -14.05
N ASP A 21 -14.55 1.14 -15.19
CA ASP A 21 -15.00 2.51 -15.38
C ASP A 21 -16.03 2.93 -14.32
N ASP A 22 -16.98 2.04 -13.99
CA ASP A 22 -18.01 2.30 -12.99
C ASP A 22 -17.42 2.34 -11.57
N VAL A 23 -16.42 1.48 -11.27
CA VAL A 23 -15.69 1.49 -9.97
C VAL A 23 -14.98 2.83 -9.78
N ILE A 24 -14.28 3.29 -10.80
CA ILE A 24 -13.56 4.57 -10.79
C ILE A 24 -14.53 5.74 -10.72
N ALA A 25 -15.65 5.69 -11.45
CA ALA A 25 -16.68 6.73 -11.40
C ALA A 25 -17.30 6.86 -10.00
N ARG A 26 -17.62 5.74 -9.33
CA ARG A 26 -18.11 5.74 -7.94
C ARG A 26 -17.07 6.31 -6.95
N ALA A 27 -15.79 6.04 -7.16
CA ALA A 27 -14.72 6.63 -6.36
C ALA A 27 -14.73 8.15 -6.46
N ARG A 28 -14.79 8.70 -7.68
CA ARG A 28 -14.86 10.15 -7.96
C ARG A 28 -16.09 10.80 -7.34
N GLU A 29 -17.25 10.16 -7.44
CA GLU A 29 -18.51 10.64 -6.84
C GLU A 29 -18.40 10.76 -5.32
N ARG A 30 -17.59 9.93 -4.69
CA ARG A 30 -17.31 9.95 -3.23
C ARG A 30 -16.17 10.88 -2.84
N GLY A 31 -15.58 11.61 -3.80
CA GLY A 31 -14.47 12.52 -3.54
C GLY A 31 -13.09 11.87 -3.57
N VAL A 32 -13.00 10.57 -3.91
CA VAL A 32 -11.71 9.89 -4.14
C VAL A 32 -11.31 10.18 -5.59
N GLN A 33 -10.40 11.15 -5.75
CA GLN A 33 -10.04 11.70 -7.06
C GLN A 33 -8.81 11.03 -7.66
N ARG A 34 -8.08 10.24 -6.88
CA ARG A 34 -6.90 9.50 -7.32
C ARG A 34 -6.84 8.14 -6.66
N MET A 35 -6.27 7.20 -7.39
CA MET A 35 -6.08 5.82 -6.94
C MET A 35 -4.69 5.35 -7.33
N VAL A 36 -4.03 4.61 -6.44
CA VAL A 36 -2.76 3.95 -6.73
C VAL A 36 -3.02 2.45 -6.75
N THR A 37 -2.92 1.84 -7.94
CA THR A 37 -3.09 0.39 -8.12
C THR A 37 -1.75 -0.32 -8.06
N LEU A 38 -1.69 -1.44 -7.33
CA LEU A 38 -0.44 -2.16 -7.08
C LEU A 38 -0.42 -3.51 -7.77
N ALA A 39 0.71 -3.81 -8.40
CA ALA A 39 1.04 -5.14 -8.88
C ALA A 39 1.49 -6.04 -7.72
N THR A 40 1.22 -7.34 -7.84
CA THR A 40 1.63 -8.36 -6.87
C THR A 40 2.58 -9.38 -7.47
N CYS A 41 2.61 -9.51 -8.80
CA CYS A 41 3.49 -10.42 -9.54
C CYS A 41 3.86 -9.81 -10.90
N LEU A 42 4.80 -10.46 -11.63
CA LEU A 42 5.19 -9.98 -12.96
C LEU A 42 4.03 -9.99 -13.95
N ASP A 43 3.16 -11.00 -13.88
CA ASP A 43 2.07 -11.19 -14.82
C ASP A 43 1.02 -10.09 -14.77
N ASP A 44 0.82 -9.44 -13.62
CA ASP A 44 -0.15 -8.35 -13.47
C ASP A 44 0.44 -6.95 -13.65
N CYS A 45 1.77 -6.82 -13.75
CA CYS A 45 2.45 -5.53 -13.99
C CYS A 45 1.94 -4.83 -15.26
N PRO A 46 1.86 -5.48 -16.44
CA PRO A 46 1.34 -4.84 -17.65
C PRO A 46 -0.09 -4.36 -17.52
N GLN A 47 -0.94 -5.10 -16.79
CA GLN A 47 -2.34 -4.75 -16.60
C GLN A 47 -2.47 -3.52 -15.69
N ASN A 48 -1.71 -3.43 -14.60
CA ASN A 48 -1.69 -2.25 -13.72
C ASN A 48 -1.24 -0.99 -14.49
N ILE A 49 -0.21 -1.10 -15.33
CA ILE A 49 0.23 0.01 -16.19
C ILE A 49 -0.86 0.38 -17.20
N SER A 50 -1.48 -0.60 -17.87
CA SER A 50 -2.55 -0.33 -18.85
C SER A 50 -3.75 0.38 -18.22
N ILE A 51 -4.17 0.00 -17.01
CA ILE A 51 -5.22 0.69 -16.27
C ILE A 51 -4.81 2.15 -16.00
N ALA A 52 -3.58 2.38 -15.54
CA ALA A 52 -3.08 3.71 -15.26
C ALA A 52 -2.91 4.59 -16.52
N GLU A 53 -2.71 4.00 -17.70
CA GLU A 53 -2.70 4.73 -18.98
C GLU A 53 -4.10 5.14 -19.41
N GLN A 54 -5.09 4.28 -19.21
CA GLN A 54 -6.47 4.50 -19.63
C GLN A 54 -7.22 5.49 -18.74
N HIS A 55 -6.83 5.56 -17.44
CA HIS A 55 -7.50 6.38 -16.44
C HIS A 55 -6.53 7.41 -15.84
N PRO A 56 -6.64 8.70 -16.19
CA PRO A 56 -5.71 9.73 -15.75
C PRO A 56 -5.62 9.89 -14.21
N GLU A 57 -6.68 9.54 -13.49
CA GLU A 57 -6.74 9.52 -12.03
C GLU A 57 -6.06 8.31 -11.37
N VAL A 58 -5.65 7.29 -12.15
CA VAL A 58 -5.00 6.07 -11.65
C VAL A 58 -3.50 6.12 -11.89
N TYR A 59 -2.73 5.79 -10.89
CA TYR A 59 -1.27 5.57 -10.93
C TYR A 59 -0.97 4.13 -10.60
N ALA A 60 0.21 3.64 -10.97
CA ALA A 60 0.62 2.26 -10.70
C ALA A 60 1.83 2.20 -9.77
N CYS A 61 1.90 1.14 -8.96
CA CYS A 61 3.12 0.67 -8.34
C CYS A 61 3.43 -0.73 -8.84
N ILE A 62 4.69 -1.03 -9.03
CA ILE A 62 5.17 -2.27 -9.64
C ILE A 62 6.10 -2.98 -8.66
N GLY A 63 5.77 -4.23 -8.32
CA GLY A 63 6.50 -5.02 -7.34
C GLY A 63 6.09 -6.48 -7.34
N ILE A 64 6.76 -7.29 -6.51
CA ILE A 64 6.45 -8.70 -6.26
C ILE A 64 6.05 -8.84 -4.80
N HIS A 65 4.81 -9.26 -4.59
CA HIS A 65 4.26 -9.50 -3.25
C HIS A 65 5.02 -10.68 -2.57
N PRO A 66 5.25 -10.64 -1.26
CA PRO A 66 6.00 -11.70 -0.56
C PRO A 66 5.40 -13.10 -0.72
N CYS A 67 4.11 -13.23 -0.98
CA CYS A 67 3.50 -14.55 -1.23
C CYS A 67 3.85 -15.13 -2.61
N ASP A 68 4.31 -14.33 -3.56
CA ASP A 68 4.58 -14.75 -4.95
C ASP A 68 6.07 -14.95 -5.24
N VAL A 69 6.96 -14.68 -4.26
CA VAL A 69 8.43 -14.79 -4.44
C VAL A 69 8.92 -16.20 -4.76
N HIS A 70 8.17 -17.24 -4.36
CA HIS A 70 8.54 -18.63 -4.57
C HIS A 70 8.33 -19.12 -6.02
N GLU A 71 7.43 -18.48 -6.76
CA GLU A 71 7.13 -18.74 -8.17
C GLU A 71 7.89 -17.82 -9.11
N THR A 72 8.53 -16.78 -8.56
CA THR A 72 9.23 -15.77 -9.36
C THR A 72 10.67 -16.17 -9.65
N ASP A 73 11.08 -16.06 -10.92
CA ASP A 73 12.45 -16.35 -11.39
C ASP A 73 13.48 -15.38 -10.76
N ASP A 74 14.71 -15.85 -10.54
CA ASP A 74 15.79 -15.04 -9.94
C ASP A 74 16.22 -13.84 -10.78
N HIS A 75 15.88 -13.80 -12.06
CA HIS A 75 16.22 -12.69 -12.97
C HIS A 75 15.09 -11.66 -13.14
N TYR A 76 14.04 -11.74 -12.36
CA TYR A 76 12.84 -10.92 -12.42
C TYR A 76 13.09 -9.40 -12.39
N ILE A 77 14.15 -8.95 -11.74
CA ILE A 77 14.46 -7.52 -11.55
C ILE A 77 14.56 -6.76 -12.87
N HIS A 78 15.11 -7.41 -13.93
CA HIS A 78 15.22 -6.73 -15.21
C HIS A 78 13.84 -6.51 -15.86
N GLU A 79 12.98 -7.49 -15.80
CA GLU A 79 11.61 -7.37 -16.30
C GLU A 79 10.78 -6.39 -15.47
N LEU A 80 10.88 -6.49 -14.14
CA LEU A 80 10.24 -5.55 -13.22
C LEU A 80 10.65 -4.11 -13.51
N GLN A 81 11.94 -3.86 -13.77
CA GLN A 81 12.46 -2.53 -14.10
C GLN A 81 11.80 -1.95 -15.35
N ILE A 82 11.57 -2.77 -16.40
CA ILE A 82 10.92 -2.29 -17.64
C ILE A 82 9.55 -1.65 -17.33
N HIS A 83 8.75 -2.28 -16.47
CA HIS A 83 7.46 -1.75 -16.05
C HIS A 83 7.61 -0.59 -15.06
N ALA A 84 8.60 -0.66 -14.17
CA ALA A 84 8.86 0.38 -13.17
C ALA A 84 9.38 1.69 -13.78
N ASP A 85 10.03 1.66 -14.95
CA ASP A 85 10.47 2.85 -15.68
C ASP A 85 9.31 3.61 -16.35
N HIS A 86 8.12 3.03 -16.40
CA HIS A 86 6.96 3.66 -17.02
C HIS A 86 6.55 4.96 -16.30
N PRO A 87 6.17 6.04 -17.00
CA PRO A 87 5.81 7.33 -16.38
C PRO A 87 4.62 7.27 -15.42
N ARG A 88 3.73 6.29 -15.60
CA ARG A 88 2.58 6.07 -14.69
C ARG A 88 2.92 5.23 -13.47
N CYS A 89 4.11 4.64 -13.42
CA CYS A 89 4.62 3.95 -12.22
C CYS A 89 5.21 4.99 -11.25
N VAL A 90 4.61 5.14 -10.08
CA VAL A 90 4.96 6.19 -9.10
C VAL A 90 5.78 5.68 -7.91
N ALA A 91 5.80 4.37 -7.66
CA ALA A 91 6.62 3.75 -6.63
C ALA A 91 6.89 2.27 -6.95
N ILE A 92 7.82 1.66 -6.24
CA ILE A 92 8.09 0.22 -6.26
C ILE A 92 7.20 -0.43 -5.19
N GLY A 93 6.52 -1.50 -5.55
CA GLY A 93 5.61 -2.27 -4.68
C GLY A 93 4.39 -2.81 -5.45
N GLU A 94 3.66 -3.71 -4.83
CA GLU A 94 3.72 -4.17 -3.45
C GLU A 94 4.86 -5.16 -3.26
N THR A 95 5.64 -5.03 -2.20
CA THR A 95 6.70 -5.95 -1.81
C THR A 95 6.78 -6.01 -0.28
N GLY A 96 7.52 -6.92 0.30
CA GLY A 96 7.62 -6.95 1.76
C GLY A 96 7.79 -8.35 2.34
N LEU A 97 7.24 -8.55 3.55
CA LEU A 97 7.39 -9.78 4.31
C LEU A 97 6.02 -10.26 4.83
N ASP A 98 5.64 -11.50 4.51
CA ASP A 98 4.45 -12.16 5.02
C ASP A 98 4.83 -13.45 5.76
N TYR A 99 4.83 -13.37 7.09
CA TYR A 99 5.08 -14.52 7.97
C TYR A 99 3.78 -15.13 8.51
N TYR A 100 2.65 -14.64 8.03
CA TYR A 100 1.33 -15.19 8.33
C TYR A 100 1.04 -16.45 7.51
N HIS A 101 1.30 -16.44 6.22
CA HIS A 101 1.07 -17.58 5.35
C HIS A 101 2.20 -18.61 5.52
N PRO A 102 1.85 -19.91 5.58
CA PRO A 102 2.87 -20.96 5.64
C PRO A 102 3.70 -21.00 4.36
N ALA A 103 4.93 -21.47 4.47
CA ALA A 103 5.75 -21.73 3.29
C ALA A 103 5.03 -22.69 2.31
N PRO A 104 5.20 -22.46 1.00
CA PRO A 104 4.67 -23.35 -0.03
C PRO A 104 5.23 -24.78 0.07
N GLU A 105 4.60 -25.74 -0.60
CA GLU A 105 5.09 -27.11 -0.67
C GLU A 105 6.54 -27.17 -1.18
N GLY A 106 7.38 -27.91 -0.49
CA GLY A 106 8.81 -28.03 -0.81
C GLY A 106 9.71 -26.98 -0.17
N TRP A 107 9.15 -25.97 0.52
CA TRP A 107 9.91 -24.92 1.19
C TRP A 107 9.81 -25.07 2.73
N SER A 108 10.89 -24.81 3.46
CA SER A 108 10.80 -24.52 4.88
C SER A 108 10.41 -23.06 5.11
N ASN A 109 9.85 -22.74 6.29
CA ASN A 109 9.56 -21.34 6.64
C ASN A 109 10.83 -20.47 6.58
N ASP A 110 11.96 -20.98 7.08
CA ASP A 110 13.22 -20.22 7.07
C ASP A 110 13.70 -19.90 5.63
N GLN A 111 13.59 -20.85 4.70
CA GLN A 111 13.92 -20.62 3.31
C GLN A 111 12.99 -19.60 2.66
N TYR A 112 11.69 -19.71 2.94
CA TYR A 112 10.67 -18.81 2.38
C TYR A 112 10.81 -17.40 2.94
N HIS A 113 11.00 -17.23 4.24
CA HIS A 113 11.25 -15.93 4.86
C HIS A 113 12.56 -15.30 4.34
N SER A 114 13.63 -16.08 4.21
CA SER A 114 14.89 -15.58 3.64
C SER A 114 14.72 -15.10 2.21
N ARG A 115 13.94 -15.82 1.39
CA ARG A 115 13.61 -15.43 0.01
C ARG A 115 12.83 -14.11 -0.04
N GLN A 116 11.84 -13.94 0.83
CA GLN A 116 11.09 -12.67 0.94
C GLN A 116 12.01 -11.51 1.32
N GLN A 117 12.91 -11.71 2.30
CA GLN A 117 13.89 -10.69 2.71
C GLN A 117 14.85 -10.31 1.58
N GLU A 118 15.31 -11.29 0.79
CA GLU A 118 16.15 -11.06 -0.39
C GLU A 118 15.40 -10.20 -1.44
N PHE A 119 14.15 -10.56 -1.75
CA PHE A 119 13.32 -9.80 -2.69
C PHE A 119 13.08 -8.38 -2.20
N LEU A 120 12.74 -8.19 -0.93
CA LEU A 120 12.57 -6.86 -0.36
C LEU A 120 13.84 -6.01 -0.50
N ALA A 121 15.02 -6.57 -0.24
CA ALA A 121 16.28 -5.86 -0.42
C ALA A 121 16.53 -5.47 -1.89
N GLN A 122 16.27 -6.39 -2.83
CA GLN A 122 16.39 -6.12 -4.26
C GLN A 122 15.40 -5.06 -4.76
N HIS A 123 14.17 -5.02 -4.21
CA HIS A 123 13.20 -3.96 -4.52
C HIS A 123 13.67 -2.59 -3.99
N PHE A 124 14.30 -2.54 -2.81
CA PHE A 124 14.93 -1.31 -2.32
C PHE A 124 16.07 -0.83 -3.24
N GLU A 125 16.92 -1.75 -3.72
CA GLU A 125 17.99 -1.44 -4.66
C GLU A 125 17.43 -0.87 -5.98
N LEU A 126 16.35 -1.48 -6.48
CA LEU A 126 15.65 -1.00 -7.67
C LEU A 126 15.04 0.37 -7.42
N ALA A 127 14.35 0.57 -6.29
CA ALA A 127 13.76 1.87 -5.92
C ALA A 127 14.81 2.97 -5.85
N ALA A 128 15.94 2.73 -5.17
CA ALA A 128 17.07 3.66 -5.09
C ALA A 128 17.65 4.00 -6.47
N LYS A 129 17.83 2.97 -7.33
CA LYS A 129 18.33 3.14 -8.70
C LYS A 129 17.41 4.02 -9.55
N LEU A 130 16.08 3.90 -9.39
CA LEU A 130 15.08 4.63 -10.16
C LEU A 130 14.66 5.96 -9.52
N GLY A 131 15.16 6.27 -8.31
CA GLY A 131 14.74 7.45 -7.56
C GLY A 131 13.25 7.41 -7.17
N LYS A 132 12.72 6.22 -6.89
CA LYS A 132 11.32 5.98 -6.50
C LYS A 132 11.23 5.59 -5.03
N ASN A 133 10.07 5.81 -4.43
CA ASN A 133 9.73 5.34 -3.09
C ASN A 133 9.20 3.89 -3.14
N ILE A 134 8.97 3.27 -1.98
CA ILE A 134 8.61 1.86 -1.87
C ILE A 134 7.37 1.64 -0.98
N VAL A 135 6.48 0.72 -1.40
CA VAL A 135 5.29 0.32 -0.66
C VAL A 135 5.51 -1.08 -0.09
N ILE A 136 5.48 -1.20 1.24
CA ILE A 136 5.86 -2.39 2.00
C ILE A 136 4.66 -3.05 2.66
N HIS A 137 4.49 -4.33 2.37
CA HIS A 137 3.61 -5.25 3.06
C HIS A 137 4.31 -5.88 4.28
N THR A 138 3.62 -5.95 5.42
CA THR A 138 4.06 -6.75 6.58
C THR A 138 2.89 -7.47 7.21
N ARG A 139 3.04 -8.77 7.49
CA ARG A 139 1.99 -9.56 8.13
C ARG A 139 2.56 -10.71 8.96
N ASP A 140 2.09 -10.82 10.20
CA ASP A 140 2.45 -11.88 11.13
C ASP A 140 1.22 -12.67 11.61
N ARG A 141 1.41 -13.92 12.01
CA ARG A 141 0.37 -14.69 12.75
C ARG A 141 0.24 -14.21 14.18
N SER A 142 1.37 -13.83 14.77
CA SER A 142 1.47 -13.29 16.12
C SER A 142 2.80 -12.58 16.27
N GLY A 143 2.85 -11.54 17.09
CA GLY A 143 4.03 -10.71 17.23
C GLY A 143 4.25 -9.76 16.06
N GLU A 144 5.49 -9.40 15.81
CA GLU A 144 5.91 -8.34 14.89
C GLU A 144 7.18 -8.71 14.12
N ALA A 145 7.45 -10.00 13.88
CA ALA A 145 8.73 -10.46 13.32
C ALA A 145 8.93 -9.94 11.88
N SER A 146 7.90 -10.00 11.03
CA SER A 146 7.96 -9.46 9.67
C SER A 146 8.18 -7.94 9.68
N LEU A 147 7.54 -7.22 10.60
CA LEU A 147 7.70 -5.78 10.75
C LEU A 147 9.14 -5.43 11.17
N GLN A 148 9.70 -6.12 12.17
CA GLN A 148 11.05 -5.86 12.67
C GLN A 148 12.12 -6.16 11.62
N ASP A 149 11.98 -7.25 10.88
CA ASP A 149 12.88 -7.60 9.77
C ASP A 149 12.76 -6.58 8.62
N ALA A 150 11.56 -6.16 8.24
CA ALA A 150 11.36 -5.15 7.21
C ALA A 150 11.95 -3.79 7.62
N ILE A 151 11.79 -3.36 8.87
CA ILE A 151 12.43 -2.13 9.40
C ILE A 151 13.95 -2.26 9.37
N SER A 152 14.49 -3.44 9.74
CA SER A 152 15.94 -3.68 9.70
C SER A 152 16.52 -3.58 8.29
N ILE A 153 15.78 -4.04 7.27
CA ILE A 153 16.15 -3.90 5.87
C ILE A 153 16.00 -2.43 5.44
N TYR A 154 14.85 -1.79 5.70
CA TYR A 154 14.59 -0.39 5.37
C TYR A 154 15.67 0.56 5.89
N ARG A 155 16.14 0.35 7.12
CA ARG A 155 17.20 1.17 7.74
C ARG A 155 18.46 1.31 6.89
N LYS A 156 18.75 0.33 6.03
CA LYS A 156 19.94 0.34 5.15
C LYS A 156 19.76 1.27 3.93
N TYR A 157 18.53 1.66 3.62
CA TYR A 157 18.17 2.42 2.43
C TYR A 157 17.44 3.74 2.74
N ALA A 158 17.18 4.03 4.02
CA ALA A 158 16.33 5.15 4.44
C ALA A 158 16.89 6.54 4.07
N ASP A 159 18.18 6.66 3.75
CA ASP A 159 18.81 7.86 3.22
C ASP A 159 18.58 8.06 1.71
N GLN A 160 18.08 7.05 0.99
CA GLN A 160 17.90 7.07 -0.46
C GLN A 160 16.44 6.84 -0.88
N VAL A 161 15.69 6.04 -0.10
CA VAL A 161 14.35 5.58 -0.44
C VAL A 161 13.43 5.80 0.75
N ARG A 162 12.31 6.48 0.54
CA ARG A 162 11.25 6.59 1.56
C ARG A 162 10.31 5.41 1.42
N ALA A 163 9.90 4.82 2.52
CA ALA A 163 8.98 3.68 2.57
C ALA A 163 7.63 4.06 3.16
N VAL A 164 6.55 3.44 2.67
CA VAL A 164 5.28 3.36 3.37
C VAL A 164 4.99 1.91 3.73
N PHE A 165 4.73 1.65 5.01
CA PHE A 165 4.25 0.36 5.49
C PHE A 165 2.72 0.36 5.41
N HIS A 166 2.21 -0.31 4.37
CA HIS A 166 0.79 -0.25 4.06
C HIS A 166 -0.04 -1.12 5.02
N CYS A 167 -1.34 -0.80 5.11
CA CYS A 167 -2.31 -1.54 5.91
C CYS A 167 -1.83 -1.81 7.34
N PHE A 168 -1.24 -0.80 7.99
CA PHE A 168 -0.50 -0.94 9.24
C PHE A 168 -1.40 -1.42 10.40
N PRO A 169 -1.22 -2.64 10.91
CA PRO A 169 -2.15 -3.24 11.87
C PRO A 169 -1.68 -3.12 13.33
N PHE A 170 -0.50 -2.51 13.55
CA PHE A 170 0.18 -2.47 14.84
C PHE A 170 -0.08 -1.16 15.61
N SER A 171 0.53 -1.03 16.79
CA SER A 171 0.46 0.18 17.62
C SER A 171 1.30 1.32 17.05
N LEU A 172 1.06 2.55 17.50
CA LEU A 172 1.90 3.69 17.15
C LEU A 172 3.33 3.54 17.68
N GLU A 173 3.51 2.86 18.80
CA GLU A 173 4.84 2.54 19.33
C GLU A 173 5.64 1.65 18.35
N ALA A 174 4.99 0.65 17.76
CA ALA A 174 5.59 -0.19 16.72
C ALA A 174 5.89 0.59 15.42
N ALA A 175 5.13 1.64 15.12
CA ALA A 175 5.37 2.53 13.98
C ALA A 175 6.55 3.50 14.21
N GLN A 176 6.91 3.82 15.45
CA GLN A 176 7.89 4.86 15.74
C GLN A 176 9.23 4.68 15.03
N PRO A 177 9.83 3.47 14.95
CA PRO A 177 11.07 3.28 14.20
C PRO A 177 10.94 3.57 12.70
N ILE A 178 9.76 3.37 12.11
CA ILE A 178 9.49 3.71 10.70
C ILE A 178 9.47 5.22 10.54
N LEU A 179 8.74 5.92 11.43
CA LEU A 179 8.60 7.37 11.40
C LEU A 179 9.93 8.08 11.67
N ASP A 180 10.75 7.56 12.59
CA ASP A 180 12.09 8.07 12.89
C ASP A 180 13.06 7.97 11.69
N LEU A 181 12.82 7.01 10.81
CA LEU A 181 13.55 6.85 9.54
C LEU A 181 12.96 7.71 8.39
N GLY A 182 11.94 8.54 8.66
CA GLY A 182 11.25 9.35 7.66
C GLY A 182 10.23 8.57 6.82
N GLY A 183 9.97 7.32 7.17
CA GLY A 183 8.93 6.49 6.53
C GLY A 183 7.53 6.90 6.92
N LEU A 184 6.56 6.23 6.32
CA LEU A 184 5.13 6.44 6.50
C LEU A 184 4.44 5.12 6.85
N ILE A 185 3.21 5.24 7.36
CA ILE A 185 2.26 4.13 7.47
C ILE A 185 0.98 4.47 6.74
N SER A 186 0.12 3.49 6.48
CA SER A 186 -1.21 3.76 5.94
C SER A 186 -2.30 2.98 6.66
N PHE A 187 -3.52 3.49 6.59
CA PHE A 187 -4.67 2.91 7.28
C PHE A 187 -5.78 2.55 6.30
N THR A 188 -6.27 1.32 6.45
CA THR A 188 -7.39 0.73 5.67
C THR A 188 -8.72 0.80 6.43
N GLY A 189 -9.74 0.20 5.84
CA GLY A 189 -11.04 -0.03 6.48
C GLY A 189 -10.97 -0.76 7.82
N ILE A 190 -9.84 -1.41 8.16
CA ILE A 190 -9.61 -2.03 9.48
C ILE A 190 -9.84 -1.02 10.61
N ALA A 191 -9.46 0.24 10.42
CA ALA A 191 -9.67 1.30 11.42
C ALA A 191 -11.14 1.48 11.84
N THR A 192 -12.08 0.97 11.03
CA THR A 192 -13.53 1.01 11.33
C THR A 192 -14.04 -0.20 12.10
N PHE A 193 -13.22 -1.24 12.30
CA PHE A 193 -13.67 -2.50 12.86
C PHE A 193 -13.75 -2.45 14.39
N LYS A 194 -14.80 -3.06 14.97
CA LYS A 194 -15.04 -3.05 16.42
C LYS A 194 -13.89 -3.66 17.24
N ASN A 195 -13.13 -4.56 16.66
CA ASN A 195 -12.02 -5.28 17.30
C ASN A 195 -10.64 -4.71 16.94
N ALA A 196 -10.58 -3.56 16.27
CA ALA A 196 -9.34 -2.92 15.83
C ALA A 196 -8.96 -1.69 16.69
N ALA A 197 -9.13 -1.79 18.01
CA ALA A 197 -8.86 -0.69 18.94
C ALA A 197 -7.43 -0.15 18.79
N THR A 198 -6.43 -1.03 18.64
CA THR A 198 -5.03 -0.65 18.44
C THR A 198 -4.83 0.18 17.17
N VAL A 199 -5.48 -0.21 16.06
CA VAL A 199 -5.34 0.49 14.77
C VAL A 199 -5.96 1.87 14.83
N ILE A 200 -7.18 2.00 15.37
CA ILE A 200 -7.82 3.32 15.48
C ILE A 200 -7.11 4.22 16.49
N GLU A 201 -6.53 3.67 17.55
CA GLU A 201 -5.68 4.41 18.49
C GLU A 201 -4.40 4.92 17.80
N ALA A 202 -3.73 4.06 17.01
CA ALA A 202 -2.57 4.46 16.22
C ALA A 202 -2.94 5.57 15.24
N ALA A 203 -4.03 5.42 14.48
CA ALA A 203 -4.50 6.44 13.54
C ALA A 203 -4.88 7.76 14.22
N THR A 204 -5.44 7.69 15.43
CA THR A 204 -5.82 8.87 16.22
C THR A 204 -4.61 9.69 16.64
N ASN A 205 -3.51 9.02 17.03
CA ASN A 205 -2.35 9.68 17.62
C ASN A 205 -1.18 9.86 16.64
N CYS A 206 -1.25 9.25 15.44
CA CYS A 206 -0.21 9.41 14.42
C CYS A 206 -0.11 10.88 13.99
N PRO A 207 1.12 11.46 13.90
CA PRO A 207 1.28 12.83 13.45
C PRO A 207 0.70 13.08 12.05
N ALA A 208 0.08 14.24 11.83
CA ALA A 208 -0.29 14.68 10.50
C ALA A 208 0.95 14.72 9.59
N GLY A 209 0.81 14.28 8.33
CA GLY A 209 1.93 14.15 7.39
C GLY A 209 2.75 12.86 7.53
N SER A 210 2.37 11.96 8.45
CA SER A 210 3.07 10.69 8.67
C SER A 210 2.27 9.46 8.22
N PHE A 211 1.08 9.65 7.68
CA PHE A 211 0.25 8.54 7.22
C PHE A 211 -0.60 8.87 5.98
N MET A 212 -1.04 7.82 5.30
CA MET A 212 -1.95 7.87 4.16
C MET A 212 -3.21 7.05 4.43
N LEU A 213 -4.22 7.22 3.58
CA LEU A 213 -5.49 6.49 3.61
C LEU A 213 -5.59 5.59 2.37
N GLU A 214 -6.11 4.39 2.57
CA GLU A 214 -6.26 3.42 1.49
C GLU A 214 -7.44 2.48 1.72
N THR A 215 -7.74 1.67 0.71
CA THR A 215 -8.74 0.60 0.84
C THR A 215 -8.12 -0.78 0.98
N ASP A 216 -7.01 -1.05 0.32
CA ASP A 216 -6.55 -2.42 0.01
C ASP A 216 -7.63 -3.21 -0.75
N SER A 217 -8.43 -2.50 -1.56
CA SER A 217 -9.51 -3.13 -2.32
C SER A 217 -8.97 -4.10 -3.37
N PRO A 218 -9.63 -5.24 -3.54
CA PRO A 218 -11.01 -5.63 -3.17
C PRO A 218 -11.20 -6.20 -1.76
N TYR A 219 -10.21 -6.09 -0.87
CA TYR A 219 -10.21 -6.65 0.49
C TYR A 219 -10.63 -5.60 1.52
N LEU A 220 -10.80 -6.01 2.78
CA LEU A 220 -10.89 -5.16 3.98
C LEU A 220 -12.00 -4.08 3.96
N ALA A 221 -13.14 -4.33 3.32
CA ALA A 221 -14.25 -3.37 3.25
C ALA A 221 -14.57 -2.77 4.63
N PRO A 222 -14.65 -1.42 4.75
CA PRO A 222 -14.94 -0.74 6.01
C PRO A 222 -16.40 -0.94 6.47
N VAL A 223 -16.71 -0.60 7.72
CA VAL A 223 -18.08 -0.40 8.14
C VAL A 223 -18.65 0.84 7.41
N PRO A 224 -19.87 0.79 6.85
CA PRO A 224 -20.91 -0.26 7.02
C PRO A 224 -20.85 -1.42 5.98
N HIS A 225 -19.85 -1.49 5.12
CA HIS A 225 -19.77 -2.41 3.98
C HIS A 225 -19.08 -3.74 4.30
N ARG A 226 -18.88 -4.07 5.57
CA ARG A 226 -18.27 -5.35 5.99
C ARG A 226 -18.93 -6.56 5.33
N GLY A 227 -18.08 -7.46 4.79
CA GLY A 227 -18.53 -8.67 4.10
C GLY A 227 -18.88 -8.47 2.62
N GLN A 228 -18.83 -7.23 2.12
CA GLN A 228 -18.94 -6.92 0.69
C GLN A 228 -17.54 -6.85 0.06
N ARG A 229 -17.45 -6.88 -1.27
CA ARG A 229 -16.24 -6.52 -1.99
C ARG A 229 -15.94 -5.04 -1.71
N ASN A 230 -14.69 -4.75 -1.33
CA ASN A 230 -14.23 -3.38 -1.16
C ASN A 230 -13.97 -2.72 -2.52
N GLU A 231 -14.01 -1.40 -2.58
CA GLU A 231 -13.67 -0.60 -3.75
C GLU A 231 -13.08 0.76 -3.33
N PRO A 232 -12.35 1.47 -4.20
CA PRO A 232 -11.70 2.74 -3.86
C PRO A 232 -12.65 3.80 -3.30
N ALA A 233 -13.92 3.83 -3.71
CA ALA A 233 -14.95 4.72 -3.15
C ALA A 233 -15.07 4.62 -1.62
N PHE A 234 -14.69 3.48 -1.04
CA PHE A 234 -14.83 3.23 0.40
C PHE A 234 -13.68 3.82 1.24
N THR A 235 -12.64 4.39 0.63
CA THR A 235 -11.65 5.25 1.32
C THR A 235 -12.35 6.34 2.13
N TYR A 236 -13.48 6.85 1.62
CA TYR A 236 -14.30 7.85 2.32
C TYR A 236 -14.69 7.40 3.74
N PHE A 237 -15.12 6.16 3.93
CA PHE A 237 -15.57 5.66 5.24
C PHE A 237 -14.40 5.48 6.22
N THR A 238 -13.23 5.09 5.71
CA THR A 238 -11.98 5.06 6.50
C THR A 238 -11.60 6.46 6.95
N ALA A 239 -11.63 7.43 6.02
CA ALA A 239 -11.36 8.84 6.32
C ALA A 239 -12.33 9.42 7.35
N GLU A 240 -13.64 9.19 7.18
CA GLU A 240 -14.67 9.68 8.11
C GLU A 240 -14.47 9.13 9.53
N ALA A 241 -14.17 7.83 9.66
CA ALA A 241 -13.94 7.18 10.94
C ALA A 241 -12.68 7.74 11.65
N ILE A 242 -11.59 7.91 10.90
CA ILE A 242 -10.33 8.43 11.45
C ILE A 242 -10.47 9.91 11.81
N ALA A 243 -11.06 10.75 10.97
CA ALA A 243 -11.30 12.17 11.27
C ALA A 243 -12.11 12.32 12.57
N LYS A 244 -13.19 11.53 12.70
CA LYS A 244 -14.00 11.51 13.92
C LYS A 244 -13.19 11.10 15.16
N ALA A 245 -12.36 10.07 15.06
CA ALA A 245 -11.53 9.60 16.17
C ALA A 245 -10.49 10.63 16.59
N ARG A 246 -9.92 11.35 15.62
CA ARG A 246 -8.94 12.42 15.84
C ARG A 246 -9.56 13.74 16.33
N GLY A 247 -10.89 13.88 16.22
CA GLY A 247 -11.59 15.13 16.58
C GLY A 247 -11.30 16.26 15.59
N GLU A 248 -10.91 15.95 14.37
CA GLU A 248 -10.69 16.92 13.29
C GLU A 248 -11.79 16.85 12.22
N SER A 249 -11.88 17.86 11.36
CA SER A 249 -12.82 17.81 10.25
C SER A 249 -12.32 16.83 9.17
N LEU A 250 -13.25 16.21 8.43
CA LEU A 250 -12.89 15.37 7.29
C LEU A 250 -12.09 16.15 6.23
N ALA A 251 -12.31 17.45 6.11
CA ALA A 251 -11.58 18.32 5.20
C ALA A 251 -10.12 18.53 5.64
N ASP A 252 -9.86 18.68 6.93
CA ASP A 252 -8.50 18.82 7.47
C ASP A 252 -7.73 17.50 7.34
N LEU A 253 -8.37 16.35 7.68
CA LEU A 253 -7.78 15.04 7.46
C LEU A 253 -7.41 14.85 5.99
N ALA A 254 -8.34 15.10 5.08
CA ALA A 254 -8.10 14.99 3.66
C ALA A 254 -6.93 15.89 3.20
N ALA A 255 -6.86 17.12 3.69
CA ALA A 255 -5.81 18.06 3.29
C ALA A 255 -4.40 17.55 3.64
N HIS A 256 -4.19 17.07 4.87
CA HIS A 256 -2.85 16.61 5.24
C HIS A 256 -2.51 15.21 4.66
N THR A 257 -3.49 14.30 4.51
CA THR A 257 -3.23 13.00 3.86
C THR A 257 -2.96 13.15 2.37
N GLU A 258 -3.65 14.07 1.67
CA GLU A 258 -3.36 14.41 0.28
C GLU A 258 -1.96 15.03 0.12
N ALA A 259 -1.54 15.92 1.03
CA ALA A 259 -0.17 16.46 1.01
C ALA A 259 0.87 15.34 1.16
N THR A 260 0.62 14.38 2.05
CA THR A 260 1.48 13.21 2.28
C THR A 260 1.58 12.34 1.02
N VAL A 261 0.45 12.05 0.38
CA VAL A 261 0.39 11.27 -0.88
C VAL A 261 1.16 11.98 -1.99
N ASN A 262 0.93 13.30 -2.15
CA ASN A 262 1.62 14.11 -3.18
C ASN A 262 3.14 14.08 -3.02
N GLU A 263 3.60 14.24 -1.79
CA GLU A 263 5.03 14.21 -1.47
C GLU A 263 5.62 12.83 -1.70
N PHE A 264 4.94 11.77 -1.22
CA PHE A 264 5.47 10.41 -1.30
C PHE A 264 5.52 9.86 -2.72
N TYR A 265 4.45 10.01 -3.50
CA TYR A 265 4.38 9.50 -4.87
C TYR A 265 4.90 10.46 -5.94
N GLY A 266 5.22 11.70 -5.57
CA GLY A 266 5.63 12.73 -6.55
C GLY A 266 4.53 13.09 -7.54
N ILE A 267 3.26 12.91 -7.18
CA ILE A 267 2.10 13.20 -8.01
C ILE A 267 1.55 14.58 -7.63
N GLY A 268 1.27 15.42 -8.63
CA GLY A 268 0.73 16.75 -8.42
C GLY A 268 -0.66 16.73 -7.75
N ALA A 269 -1.13 17.89 -7.27
CA ALA A 269 -2.47 18.02 -6.74
C ALA A 269 -3.51 17.50 -7.75
N ALA A 270 -4.57 16.84 -7.26
CA ALA A 270 -5.69 16.43 -8.11
C ALA A 270 -6.29 17.65 -8.82
N LEU A 271 -6.58 17.53 -10.11
CA LEU A 271 -7.12 18.58 -10.97
C LEU A 271 -8.55 18.98 -10.56
#